data_be511f1740f091dedb3dcf2fc73d5d75
#
_entry.id   be511f1740f091dedb3dcf2fc73d5d75
#
_cell.length_a   1.000
_cell.length_b   1.000
_cell.length_c   1.000
_cell.angle_alpha   90.00
_cell.angle_beta   90.00
_cell.angle_gamma   90.00
#
_symmetry.space_group_name_H-M   'P 1'
#
loop_
_entity.id
_entity.type
_entity.pdbx_description
1 polymer ?
#
loop_
_entity_poly.entity_id
_entity_poly.type
_entity_poly.pdbx_seq_one_letter_code
_entity_poly.pdbx_strand_id
1 'polypeptide(L)'
;ESPINAPLAFIEYILPFMLRVIDLTAIKQGNPPWQDAVWRFRIYGDDYKIDNVLLNKMEAALSNVAVNHPEDFAKISEQYLRHSNFETIQYLLVRAYAANGEIFADVAIDYLCEQPVRLETGGDLCRNTIIGDEPYWATYQLLKVTTTFCSQEQIIKLQAVILDYYTDVEKTAIGLSYRGYPQLVLLNAIAPSRRTEAANRRLQEWERKFKDSKLLERLENVEPSDLMASIIGSPIPESAAEKMTDGQWLSAIACYNHSDPSSWFQRNGEFVGGSGELSHILEKQVKSEPERFAKLVWEFPDSTHPHYFDAVLRGIADVDIDAETALQVCQRCHQLPNRPCGRSIGWLYRKLAKLSWTTEALDIVIWYALNDFDPVAELQRSNQNHNIHSKGINSTRGSAVSAIAALIFADKNRTSYFQEALQKIVQDPSIAVRSCAAEALTAMLNYDRNLAVSLFQELCETEEDAVLGTQTVKLFLYYALPTHFQVLVPILERMIKSESPEVVKIGTQQACL
;
A
#
# COMPACT_ATOMS: atom_id res chain seq x y z
N GLU A 1 11.68 20.35 -23.78
CA GLU A 1 13.15 20.21 -23.73
C GLU A 1 13.52 19.28 -22.58
N SER A 2 14.54 18.47 -22.77
CA SER A 2 14.98 17.51 -21.75
C SER A 2 15.65 18.26 -20.58
N PRO A 3 15.39 17.91 -19.29
CA PRO A 3 16.08 18.49 -18.14
C PRO A 3 17.62 18.33 -18.20
N ILE A 4 18.12 17.44 -19.06
CA ILE A 4 19.55 17.26 -19.31
C ILE A 4 20.09 18.32 -20.30
N ASN A 5 19.29 18.72 -21.29
CA ASN A 5 19.73 19.62 -22.37
C ASN A 5 19.51 21.11 -22.02
N ALA A 6 18.58 21.43 -21.15
CA ALA A 6 18.28 22.79 -20.69
C ALA A 6 17.93 22.82 -19.20
N PRO A 7 18.88 22.43 -18.30
CA PRO A 7 18.59 22.24 -16.88
C PRO A 7 18.18 23.55 -16.17
N LEU A 8 18.79 24.68 -16.51
CA LEU A 8 18.41 25.97 -15.92
C LEU A 8 16.98 26.37 -16.26
N ALA A 9 16.58 26.27 -17.52
CA ALA A 9 15.21 26.57 -17.93
C ALA A 9 14.21 25.60 -17.29
N PHE A 10 14.55 24.31 -17.18
CA PHE A 10 13.71 23.33 -16.49
C PHE A 10 13.49 23.70 -15.02
N ILE A 11 14.56 24.07 -14.31
CA ILE A 11 14.47 24.50 -12.90
C ILE A 11 13.62 25.78 -12.80
N GLU A 12 13.86 26.77 -13.64
CA GLU A 12 13.15 28.05 -13.61
C GLU A 12 11.62 27.90 -13.72
N TYR A 13 11.15 26.99 -14.60
CA TYR A 13 9.72 26.79 -14.81
C TYR A 13 9.09 25.77 -13.87
N ILE A 14 9.80 24.70 -13.52
CA ILE A 14 9.23 23.57 -12.80
C ILE A 14 9.39 23.68 -11.27
N LEU A 15 10.52 24.23 -10.79
CA LEU A 15 10.74 24.34 -9.33
C LEU A 15 9.68 25.18 -8.63
N PRO A 16 9.25 26.36 -9.14
CA PRO A 16 8.17 27.12 -8.51
C PRO A 16 6.84 26.34 -8.46
N PHE A 17 6.56 25.55 -9.50
CA PHE A 17 5.39 24.67 -9.51
C PHE A 17 5.49 23.60 -8.41
N MET A 18 6.62 22.92 -8.29
CA MET A 18 6.83 21.91 -7.25
C MET A 18 6.72 22.51 -5.84
N LEU A 19 7.32 23.66 -5.60
CA LEU A 19 7.23 24.37 -4.31
C LEU A 19 5.76 24.68 -3.95
N ARG A 20 4.96 25.11 -4.93
CA ARG A 20 3.54 25.36 -4.72
C ARG A 20 2.76 24.08 -4.41
N VAL A 21 3.04 22.98 -5.11
CA VAL A 21 2.42 21.66 -4.83
C VAL A 21 2.76 21.21 -3.42
N ILE A 22 4.03 21.29 -3.03
CA ILE A 22 4.52 20.94 -1.68
C ILE A 22 3.78 21.75 -0.60
N ASP A 23 3.64 23.07 -0.79
CA ASP A 23 2.95 23.93 0.19
C ASP A 23 1.44 23.60 0.26
N LEU A 24 0.79 23.37 -0.87
CA LEU A 24 -0.65 23.02 -0.92
C LEU A 24 -0.95 21.63 -0.34
N THR A 25 0.01 20.71 -0.39
CA THR A 25 -0.13 19.32 0.10
C THR A 25 0.63 19.07 1.40
N ALA A 26 1.03 20.14 2.07
CA ALA A 26 1.86 20.11 3.28
C ALA A 26 1.20 19.37 4.44
N ILE A 27 1.96 18.45 5.04
CA ILE A 27 1.59 17.71 6.25
C ILE A 27 2.42 18.30 7.40
N LYS A 28 1.88 19.37 8.03
CA LYS A 28 2.55 20.11 9.11
C LYS A 28 2.22 19.50 10.46
N GLN A 29 2.84 18.36 10.78
CA GLN A 29 2.74 17.72 12.10
C GLN A 29 4.07 17.89 12.85
N GLY A 30 4.02 18.41 14.07
CA GLY A 30 5.23 18.65 14.88
C GLY A 30 6.14 19.77 14.37
N ASN A 31 7.42 19.68 14.71
CA ASN A 31 8.46 20.60 14.26
C ASN A 31 8.93 20.24 12.84
N PRO A 32 9.42 21.24 12.03
CA PRO A 32 10.03 20.92 10.75
C PRO A 32 11.27 20.00 10.94
N PRO A 33 11.63 19.21 9.91
CA PRO A 33 11.12 19.28 8.53
C PRO A 33 9.74 18.66 8.37
N TRP A 34 8.88 19.33 7.61
CA TRP A 34 7.55 18.82 7.29
C TRP A 34 7.56 18.00 6.01
N GLN A 35 6.61 17.06 5.93
CA GLN A 35 6.37 16.25 4.74
C GLN A 35 5.31 16.91 3.84
N ASP A 36 5.26 16.49 2.59
CA ASP A 36 4.17 16.75 1.67
C ASP A 36 3.48 15.44 1.26
N ALA A 37 2.22 15.51 0.82
CA ALA A 37 1.45 14.30 0.50
C ALA A 37 1.87 13.64 -0.84
N VAL A 38 2.63 14.35 -1.69
CA VAL A 38 3.02 13.87 -3.03
C VAL A 38 4.34 13.12 -2.98
N TRP A 39 5.39 13.77 -2.46
CA TRP A 39 6.77 13.25 -2.51
C TRP A 39 7.33 12.73 -1.18
N ARG A 40 6.51 12.70 -0.11
CA ARG A 40 6.95 12.10 1.17
C ARG A 40 7.41 10.66 1.04
N PHE A 41 6.99 9.97 -0.02
CA PHE A 41 7.30 8.59 -0.36
C PHE A 41 8.08 8.53 -1.65
N ARG A 42 9.33 8.94 -1.56
CA ARG A 42 10.27 8.96 -2.67
C ARG A 42 10.80 7.56 -2.92
N ILE A 43 10.47 6.98 -4.07
CA ILE A 43 11.08 5.73 -4.52
C ILE A 43 12.19 6.10 -5.51
N TYR A 44 13.43 5.86 -5.10
CA TYR A 44 14.57 6.13 -5.95
C TYR A 44 14.57 5.23 -7.19
N GLY A 45 14.63 5.84 -8.37
CA GLY A 45 14.63 5.12 -9.65
C GLY A 45 13.28 4.64 -10.17
N ASP A 46 12.15 4.95 -9.50
CA ASP A 46 10.81 4.68 -10.03
C ASP A 46 10.41 5.74 -11.05
N ASP A 47 10.44 5.38 -12.33
CA ASP A 47 10.00 6.22 -13.45
C ASP A 47 8.58 5.88 -13.96
N TYR A 48 7.80 5.09 -13.21
CA TYR A 48 6.44 4.70 -13.62
C TYR A 48 5.37 5.71 -13.21
N LYS A 49 5.59 6.45 -12.11
CA LYS A 49 4.64 7.47 -11.65
C LYS A 49 5.14 8.86 -12.01
N ILE A 50 4.23 9.71 -12.49
CA ILE A 50 4.57 11.07 -12.95
C ILE A 50 5.19 11.95 -11.85
N ASP A 51 4.78 11.78 -10.62
CA ASP A 51 5.32 12.45 -9.45
C ASP A 51 6.78 12.06 -9.19
N ASN A 52 7.11 10.77 -9.24
CA ASN A 52 8.48 10.27 -9.10
C ASN A 52 9.35 10.71 -10.29
N VAL A 53 8.82 10.62 -11.52
CA VAL A 53 9.52 11.13 -12.72
C VAL A 53 9.88 12.60 -12.55
N LEU A 54 8.94 13.42 -12.05
CA LEU A 54 9.15 14.85 -11.88
C LEU A 54 10.25 15.12 -10.83
N LEU A 55 10.22 14.42 -9.69
CA LEU A 55 11.23 14.55 -8.65
C LEU A 55 12.62 14.12 -9.15
N ASN A 56 12.72 12.95 -9.81
CA ASN A 56 13.98 12.44 -10.36
C ASN A 56 14.57 13.38 -11.42
N LYS A 57 13.72 13.98 -12.28
CA LYS A 57 14.18 14.95 -13.28
C LYS A 57 14.61 16.28 -12.66
N MET A 58 13.96 16.71 -11.57
CA MET A 58 14.37 17.90 -10.82
C MET A 58 15.71 17.66 -10.10
N GLU A 59 15.88 16.49 -9.46
CA GLU A 59 17.17 16.09 -8.86
C GLU A 59 18.29 16.09 -9.90
N ALA A 60 18.05 15.48 -11.07
CA ALA A 60 19.03 15.45 -12.16
C ALA A 60 19.37 16.85 -12.69
N ALA A 61 18.38 17.73 -12.84
CA ALA A 61 18.60 19.10 -13.31
C ALA A 61 19.41 19.93 -12.29
N LEU A 62 19.04 19.88 -11.00
CA LEU A 62 19.76 20.58 -9.94
C LEU A 62 21.20 20.07 -9.80
N SER A 63 21.40 18.75 -9.87
CA SER A 63 22.73 18.14 -9.85
C SER A 63 23.58 18.55 -11.05
N ASN A 64 22.99 18.61 -12.24
CA ASN A 64 23.67 19.07 -13.46
C ASN A 64 24.11 20.54 -13.32
N VAL A 65 23.23 21.41 -12.80
CA VAL A 65 23.56 22.83 -12.61
C VAL A 65 24.63 23.00 -11.51
N ALA A 66 24.57 22.20 -10.44
CA ALA A 66 25.59 22.22 -9.38
C ALA A 66 27.00 21.87 -9.91
N VAL A 67 27.07 20.95 -10.89
CA VAL A 67 28.34 20.54 -11.51
C VAL A 67 28.82 21.54 -12.55
N ASN A 68 27.94 21.92 -13.50
CA ASN A 68 28.35 22.68 -14.69
C ASN A 68 28.21 24.19 -14.54
N HIS A 69 27.36 24.67 -13.61
CA HIS A 69 27.07 26.09 -13.36
C HIS A 69 26.98 26.38 -11.85
N PRO A 70 28.06 26.17 -11.06
CA PRO A 70 28.01 26.23 -9.59
C PRO A 70 27.60 27.59 -9.04
N GLU A 71 27.93 28.69 -9.71
CA GLU A 71 27.51 30.03 -9.31
C GLU A 71 25.99 30.24 -9.44
N ASP A 72 25.38 29.71 -10.49
CA ASP A 72 23.92 29.79 -10.69
C ASP A 72 23.21 28.84 -9.72
N PHE A 73 23.77 27.66 -9.47
CA PHE A 73 23.24 26.76 -8.44
C PHE A 73 23.29 27.42 -7.04
N ALA A 74 24.37 28.12 -6.69
CA ALA A 74 24.46 28.82 -5.41
C ALA A 74 23.32 29.85 -5.23
N LYS A 75 22.99 30.61 -6.30
CA LYS A 75 21.86 31.56 -6.28
C LYS A 75 20.51 30.83 -6.13
N ILE A 76 20.27 29.76 -6.88
CA ILE A 76 19.06 28.94 -6.81
C ILE A 76 18.91 28.32 -5.41
N SER A 77 20.00 27.78 -4.87
CA SER A 77 20.04 27.19 -3.55
C SER A 77 19.63 28.18 -2.47
N GLU A 78 20.23 29.34 -2.47
CA GLU A 78 19.95 30.38 -1.47
C GLU A 78 18.52 30.91 -1.59
N GLN A 79 18.03 31.11 -2.80
CA GLN A 79 16.70 31.68 -3.06
C GLN A 79 15.55 30.72 -2.77
N TYR A 80 15.69 29.42 -3.05
CA TYR A 80 14.56 28.49 -3.07
C TYR A 80 14.71 27.27 -2.17
N LEU A 81 15.94 26.80 -1.85
CA LEU A 81 16.13 25.48 -1.28
C LEU A 81 16.62 25.52 0.17
N ARG A 82 17.65 26.32 0.47
CA ARG A 82 18.38 26.29 1.74
C ARG A 82 17.51 26.55 2.97
N HIS A 83 16.53 27.44 2.83
CA HIS A 83 15.66 27.87 3.94
C HIS A 83 14.33 27.11 3.99
N SER A 84 14.17 26.09 3.15
CA SER A 84 12.96 25.29 3.13
C SER A 84 12.84 24.39 4.37
N ASN A 85 11.64 24.38 4.94
CA ASN A 85 11.25 23.49 6.03
C ASN A 85 10.62 22.17 5.55
N PHE A 86 10.69 21.86 4.26
CA PHE A 86 10.12 20.64 3.69
C PHE A 86 11.21 19.63 3.37
N GLU A 87 10.99 18.39 3.80
CA GLU A 87 11.91 17.27 3.65
C GLU A 87 12.26 17.00 2.17
N THR A 88 11.28 17.09 1.28
CA THR A 88 11.50 16.91 -0.18
C THR A 88 12.49 17.93 -0.75
N ILE A 89 12.42 19.18 -0.30
CA ILE A 89 13.35 20.24 -0.75
C ILE A 89 14.74 20.06 -0.13
N GLN A 90 14.79 19.67 1.16
CA GLN A 90 16.06 19.34 1.82
C GLN A 90 16.76 18.17 1.12
N TYR A 91 16.02 17.15 0.73
CA TYR A 91 16.52 16.03 -0.07
C TYR A 91 17.14 16.51 -1.39
N LEU A 92 16.40 17.29 -2.19
CA LEU A 92 16.91 17.83 -3.46
C LEU A 92 18.19 18.65 -3.27
N LEU A 93 18.27 19.46 -2.22
CA LEU A 93 19.45 20.26 -1.92
C LEU A 93 20.66 19.39 -1.55
N VAL A 94 20.46 18.40 -0.67
CA VAL A 94 21.50 17.47 -0.24
C VAL A 94 22.06 16.68 -1.44
N ARG A 95 21.19 16.21 -2.33
CA ARG A 95 21.58 15.50 -3.54
C ARG A 95 22.36 16.39 -4.51
N ALA A 96 21.93 17.63 -4.70
CA ALA A 96 22.63 18.60 -5.54
C ALA A 96 24.01 18.99 -4.98
N TYR A 97 24.14 19.19 -3.67
CA TYR A 97 25.45 19.40 -3.04
C TYR A 97 26.37 18.18 -3.21
N ALA A 98 25.82 16.97 -3.09
CA ALA A 98 26.60 15.74 -3.27
C ALA A 98 27.12 15.60 -4.71
N ALA A 99 26.41 16.11 -5.72
CA ALA A 99 26.84 16.05 -7.12
C ALA A 99 28.14 16.85 -7.39
N ASN A 100 28.40 17.90 -6.60
CA ASN A 100 29.66 18.68 -6.68
C ASN A 100 30.21 18.92 -5.27
N GLY A 101 30.53 17.83 -4.59
CA GLY A 101 30.99 17.85 -3.20
C GLY A 101 32.31 18.58 -2.97
N GLU A 102 33.13 18.80 -3.99
CA GLU A 102 34.37 19.58 -3.89
C GLU A 102 34.07 21.07 -3.67
N ILE A 103 33.24 21.65 -4.54
CA ILE A 103 32.93 23.10 -4.49
C ILE A 103 32.04 23.44 -3.30
N PHE A 104 31.06 22.58 -3.00
CA PHE A 104 30.06 22.84 -1.97
C PHE A 104 30.37 22.22 -0.61
N ALA A 105 31.58 21.70 -0.38
CA ALA A 105 31.96 20.99 0.84
C ALA A 105 31.62 21.76 2.13
N ASP A 106 32.17 22.96 2.29
CA ASP A 106 31.96 23.75 3.53
C ASP A 106 30.52 24.22 3.68
N VAL A 107 29.88 24.64 2.59
CA VAL A 107 28.48 25.11 2.58
C VAL A 107 27.52 23.99 2.96
N ALA A 108 27.75 22.78 2.43
CA ALA A 108 26.91 21.62 2.71
C ALA A 108 27.04 21.16 4.17
N ILE A 109 28.27 21.15 4.71
CA ILE A 109 28.50 20.79 6.11
C ILE A 109 27.90 21.85 7.03
N ASP A 110 28.05 23.11 6.72
CA ASP A 110 27.44 24.19 7.49
C ASP A 110 25.93 24.07 7.52
N TYR A 111 25.31 23.80 6.36
CA TYR A 111 23.87 23.53 6.23
C TYR A 111 23.38 22.40 7.13
N LEU A 112 24.09 21.27 7.20
CA LEU A 112 23.75 20.15 8.07
C LEU A 112 23.91 20.51 9.56
N CYS A 113 24.96 21.24 9.90
CA CYS A 113 25.26 21.61 11.28
C CYS A 113 24.35 22.71 11.84
N GLU A 114 23.71 23.53 10.98
CA GLU A 114 22.74 24.57 11.43
C GLU A 114 21.52 23.94 12.12
N GLN A 115 21.06 22.79 11.63
CA GLN A 115 19.93 22.07 12.19
C GLN A 115 20.22 20.56 12.16
N PRO A 116 20.56 19.93 13.29
CA PRO A 116 20.96 18.52 13.33
C PRO A 116 19.91 17.54 12.77
N VAL A 117 18.63 17.90 12.77
CA VAL A 117 17.57 17.11 12.16
C VAL A 117 17.78 16.90 10.64
N ARG A 118 18.51 17.80 9.97
CA ARG A 118 18.88 17.67 8.55
C ARG A 118 19.87 16.54 8.29
N LEU A 119 20.51 15.98 9.33
CA LEU A 119 21.30 14.75 9.22
C LEU A 119 20.44 13.56 8.81
N GLU A 120 19.15 13.58 9.15
CA GLU A 120 18.16 12.58 8.78
C GLU A 120 17.55 12.90 7.41
N THR A 121 18.39 13.05 6.40
CA THR A 121 17.94 13.22 5.02
C THR A 121 18.23 11.96 4.23
N GLY A 122 17.18 11.26 3.88
CA GLY A 122 17.23 9.99 3.17
C GLY A 122 16.20 9.89 2.06
N GLY A 123 16.01 8.68 1.58
CA GLY A 123 14.94 8.31 0.66
C GLY A 123 14.21 7.10 1.20
N ASP A 124 12.93 7.04 0.90
CA ASP A 124 12.14 5.83 1.08
C ASP A 124 12.53 4.88 -0.06
N LEU A 125 13.57 4.08 0.14
CA LEU A 125 14.11 3.20 -0.89
C LEU A 125 13.16 2.05 -1.21
N CYS A 126 12.28 1.70 -0.28
CA CYS A 126 11.20 0.73 -0.49
C CYS A 126 10.22 0.72 0.68
N ARG A 127 9.03 1.27 0.51
CA ARG A 127 8.04 1.46 1.56
C ARG A 127 7.36 0.20 2.10
N ASN A 128 7.50 -0.93 1.46
CA ASN A 128 6.87 -2.19 1.90
C ASN A 128 7.81 -3.08 2.71
N THR A 129 8.97 -2.60 3.09
CA THR A 129 9.90 -3.35 3.92
C THR A 129 10.42 -2.46 5.05
N ILE A 130 10.39 -2.97 6.27
CA ILE A 130 11.05 -2.38 7.46
C ILE A 130 12.53 -2.06 7.22
N ILE A 131 13.09 -2.48 6.10
CA ILE A 131 14.49 -2.33 5.69
C ILE A 131 14.65 -1.25 4.61
N GLY A 132 13.58 -0.77 4.00
CA GLY A 132 13.63 0.18 2.89
C GLY A 132 13.82 1.64 3.30
N ASP A 133 13.56 1.96 4.55
CA ASP A 133 13.81 3.28 5.10
C ASP A 133 15.27 3.41 5.49
N GLU A 134 16.05 4.06 4.64
CA GLU A 134 17.39 4.51 4.97
C GLU A 134 17.37 6.05 5.18
N PRO A 135 16.92 6.49 6.35
CA PRO A 135 16.69 7.92 6.62
C PRO A 135 17.96 8.76 6.52
N TYR A 136 19.13 8.14 6.49
CA TYR A 136 20.44 8.79 6.41
C TYR A 136 21.11 8.65 5.04
N TRP A 137 20.51 7.97 4.07
CA TRP A 137 21.19 7.61 2.82
C TRP A 137 21.70 8.83 2.03
N ALA A 138 20.89 9.85 1.81
CA ALA A 138 21.31 11.01 1.04
C ALA A 138 22.41 11.79 1.78
N THR A 139 22.28 11.94 3.10
CA THR A 139 23.33 12.56 3.94
C THR A 139 24.61 11.72 3.94
N TYR A 140 24.51 10.39 4.03
CA TYR A 140 25.66 9.50 3.93
C TYR A 140 26.44 9.71 2.63
N GLN A 141 25.75 9.75 1.48
CA GLN A 141 26.35 10.01 0.17
C GLN A 141 27.00 11.41 0.12
N LEU A 142 26.30 12.43 0.66
CA LEU A 142 26.85 13.79 0.74
C LEU A 142 28.14 13.81 1.55
N LEU A 143 28.16 13.22 2.74
CA LEU A 143 29.32 13.22 3.63
C LEU A 143 30.52 12.49 3.01
N LYS A 144 30.31 11.38 2.28
CA LYS A 144 31.38 10.64 1.57
C LYS A 144 32.13 11.54 0.59
N VAL A 145 31.42 12.40 -0.14
CA VAL A 145 32.04 13.26 -1.15
C VAL A 145 32.55 14.59 -0.59
N THR A 146 31.91 15.16 0.44
CA THR A 146 32.26 16.49 0.96
C THR A 146 33.34 16.47 2.03
N THR A 147 33.37 15.44 2.90
CA THR A 147 34.27 15.41 4.06
C THR A 147 35.75 15.31 3.69
N THR A 148 36.07 14.94 2.45
CA THR A 148 37.43 14.93 1.91
C THR A 148 37.93 16.35 1.60
N PHE A 149 37.04 17.25 1.18
CA PHE A 149 37.37 18.58 0.65
C PHE A 149 37.11 19.71 1.65
N CYS A 150 36.21 19.50 2.62
CA CYS A 150 35.84 20.54 3.56
C CYS A 150 37.03 21.02 4.44
N SER A 151 36.92 22.25 4.95
CA SER A 151 37.89 22.85 5.88
C SER A 151 38.02 22.04 7.18
N GLN A 152 39.14 22.21 7.87
CA GLN A 152 39.37 21.54 9.15
C GLN A 152 38.39 22.01 10.24
N GLU A 153 37.97 23.25 10.20
CA GLU A 153 36.96 23.79 11.10
C GLU A 153 35.61 23.09 10.92
N GLN A 154 35.13 22.98 9.66
CA GLN A 154 33.86 22.37 9.34
C GLN A 154 33.81 20.86 9.68
N ILE A 155 34.89 20.13 9.43
CA ILE A 155 34.93 18.70 9.75
C ILE A 155 34.91 18.45 11.27
N ILE A 156 35.54 19.29 12.06
CA ILE A 156 35.50 19.22 13.53
C ILE A 156 34.08 19.54 14.03
N LYS A 157 33.47 20.63 13.52
CA LYS A 157 32.10 21.02 13.82
C LYS A 157 31.10 19.90 13.52
N LEU A 158 31.20 19.32 12.33
CA LEU A 158 30.31 18.20 11.91
C LEU A 158 30.42 17.00 12.87
N GLN A 159 31.65 16.59 13.21
CA GLN A 159 31.85 15.44 14.08
C GLN A 159 31.32 15.71 15.50
N ALA A 160 31.44 16.90 16.00
CA ALA A 160 30.87 17.30 17.30
C ALA A 160 29.32 17.17 17.25
N VAL A 161 28.69 17.69 16.19
CA VAL A 161 27.24 17.58 16.00
C VAL A 161 26.80 16.12 15.91
N ILE A 162 27.50 15.28 15.15
CA ILE A 162 27.16 13.86 15.02
C ILE A 162 27.31 13.11 16.36
N LEU A 163 28.34 13.39 17.13
CA LEU A 163 28.58 12.75 18.43
C LEU A 163 27.49 13.06 19.47
N ASP A 164 26.86 14.23 19.36
CA ASP A 164 25.75 14.63 20.23
C ASP A 164 24.36 14.31 19.65
N TYR A 165 24.32 13.81 18.41
CA TYR A 165 23.07 13.53 17.72
C TYR A 165 22.45 12.21 18.17
N TYR A 166 21.24 12.28 18.71
CA TYR A 166 20.38 11.16 19.06
C TYR A 166 18.95 11.50 18.68
N THR A 167 18.29 10.60 17.96
CA THR A 167 16.87 10.76 17.60
C THR A 167 15.96 10.56 18.81
N ASP A 168 14.72 11.04 18.71
CA ASP A 168 13.74 10.82 19.78
C ASP A 168 13.36 9.33 19.91
N VAL A 169 13.41 8.58 18.82
CA VAL A 169 13.18 7.12 18.82
C VAL A 169 14.23 6.40 19.67
N GLU A 170 15.52 6.78 19.56
CA GLU A 170 16.61 6.19 20.34
C GLU A 170 16.49 6.42 21.86
N LYS A 171 15.67 7.39 22.27
CA LYS A 171 15.41 7.70 23.69
C LYS A 171 14.30 6.83 24.27
N THR A 172 13.56 6.10 23.45
CA THR A 172 12.48 5.20 23.89
C THR A 172 13.02 3.81 24.26
N ALA A 173 12.26 3.07 25.07
CA ALA A 173 12.63 1.70 25.46
C ALA A 173 12.78 0.75 24.25
N ILE A 174 11.93 0.94 23.22
CA ILE A 174 11.97 0.16 21.97
C ILE A 174 13.18 0.55 21.13
N GLY A 175 13.53 1.84 21.11
CA GLY A 175 14.65 2.38 20.33
C GLY A 175 16.05 2.08 20.88
N LEU A 176 16.16 1.50 22.09
CA LEU A 176 17.47 1.16 22.69
C LEU A 176 18.28 0.18 21.86
N SER A 177 17.63 -0.74 21.15
CA SER A 177 18.29 -1.67 20.22
C SER A 177 18.97 -0.93 19.06
N TYR A 178 18.38 0.14 18.57
CA TYR A 178 18.89 0.96 17.46
C TYR A 178 19.77 2.14 17.92
N ARG A 179 19.92 2.37 19.22
CA ARG A 179 20.70 3.47 19.75
C ARG A 179 22.14 3.44 19.25
N GLY A 180 22.55 4.53 18.62
CA GLY A 180 23.86 4.73 18.01
C GLY A 180 23.92 4.35 16.53
N TYR A 181 22.84 3.83 15.94
CA TYR A 181 22.80 3.54 14.51
C TYR A 181 23.01 4.80 13.63
N PRO A 182 22.36 5.96 13.89
CA PRO A 182 22.64 7.18 13.15
C PRO A 182 24.12 7.58 13.20
N GLN A 183 24.73 7.53 14.39
CA GLN A 183 26.14 7.85 14.56
C GLN A 183 27.05 6.85 13.81
N LEU A 184 26.73 5.55 13.82
CA LEU A 184 27.46 4.54 13.04
C LEU A 184 27.49 4.91 11.56
N VAL A 185 26.32 5.20 10.98
CA VAL A 185 26.18 5.53 9.56
C VAL A 185 26.93 6.81 9.21
N LEU A 186 26.67 7.89 9.95
CA LEU A 186 27.22 9.21 9.64
C LEU A 186 28.74 9.29 9.87
N LEU A 187 29.25 8.68 10.95
CA LEU A 187 30.69 8.64 11.19
C LEU A 187 31.43 7.75 10.20
N ASN A 188 30.79 6.68 9.73
CA ASN A 188 31.39 5.82 8.71
C ASN A 188 31.55 6.52 7.35
N ALA A 189 30.67 7.45 7.03
CA ALA A 189 30.77 8.26 5.82
C ALA A 189 31.99 9.20 5.79
N ILE A 190 32.56 9.52 6.95
CA ILE A 190 33.75 10.38 7.06
C ILE A 190 35.00 9.57 6.76
N ALA A 191 35.88 10.11 5.88
CA ALA A 191 37.15 9.45 5.55
C ALA A 191 37.99 9.18 6.83
N PRO A 192 38.57 7.98 7.01
CA PRO A 192 39.31 7.61 8.25
C PRO A 192 40.39 8.61 8.67
N SER A 193 41.09 9.20 7.68
CA SER A 193 42.15 10.21 7.93
C SER A 193 41.62 11.56 8.44
N ARG A 194 40.31 11.78 8.33
CA ARG A 194 39.65 13.03 8.72
C ARG A 194 38.89 12.91 10.05
N ARG A 195 38.77 11.68 10.59
CA ARG A 195 38.08 11.46 11.86
C ARG A 195 38.93 11.89 13.06
N THR A 196 38.27 12.56 14.01
CA THR A 196 38.85 12.83 15.31
C THR A 196 38.99 11.54 16.13
N GLU A 197 39.83 11.59 17.18
CA GLU A 197 39.98 10.45 18.10
C GLU A 197 38.65 10.08 18.78
N ALA A 198 37.84 11.08 19.16
CA ALA A 198 36.53 10.87 19.75
C ALA A 198 35.56 10.19 18.77
N ALA A 199 35.55 10.61 17.49
CA ALA A 199 34.73 10.00 16.43
C ALA A 199 35.14 8.56 16.17
N ASN A 200 36.47 8.27 16.11
CA ASN A 200 36.95 6.91 15.91
C ASN A 200 36.57 5.98 17.08
N ARG A 201 36.70 6.45 18.34
CA ARG A 201 36.29 5.65 19.51
C ARG A 201 34.80 5.33 19.47
N ARG A 202 33.96 6.32 19.15
CA ARG A 202 32.52 6.16 19.07
C ARG A 202 32.13 5.23 17.93
N LEU A 203 32.75 5.35 16.78
CA LEU A 203 32.54 4.45 15.66
C LEU A 203 32.85 2.99 16.01
N GLN A 204 34.01 2.73 16.64
CA GLN A 204 34.38 1.39 17.09
C GLN A 204 33.43 0.81 18.15
N GLU A 205 32.83 1.65 18.98
CA GLU A 205 31.79 1.24 19.93
C GLU A 205 30.56 0.72 19.19
N TRP A 206 30.09 1.48 18.19
CA TRP A 206 28.91 1.11 17.42
C TRP A 206 29.17 -0.04 16.45
N GLU A 207 30.32 -0.16 15.84
CA GLU A 207 30.72 -1.31 15.03
C GLU A 207 30.68 -2.63 15.82
N ARG A 208 31.06 -2.59 17.10
CA ARG A 208 30.93 -3.78 17.97
C ARG A 208 29.49 -4.12 18.30
N LYS A 209 28.64 -3.11 18.51
CA LYS A 209 27.21 -3.32 18.78
C LYS A 209 26.46 -3.86 17.57
N PHE A 210 26.76 -3.34 16.37
CA PHE A 210 26.06 -3.66 15.11
C PHE A 210 26.88 -4.62 14.24
N LYS A 211 27.73 -5.46 14.83
CA LYS A 211 28.70 -6.33 14.16
C LYS A 211 28.09 -7.26 13.09
N ASP A 212 26.87 -7.72 13.28
CA ASP A 212 26.19 -8.65 12.38
C ASP A 212 25.26 -7.96 11.37
N SER A 213 25.29 -6.62 11.30
CA SER A 213 24.43 -5.88 10.40
C SER A 213 25.10 -5.63 9.05
N LYS A 214 24.46 -6.05 7.95
CA LYS A 214 24.86 -5.71 6.56
C LYS A 214 24.43 -4.30 6.14
N LEU A 215 24.07 -3.44 7.10
CA LEU A 215 23.45 -2.13 6.84
C LEU A 215 24.37 -1.20 6.06
N LEU A 216 25.67 -1.18 6.36
CA LEU A 216 26.63 -0.30 5.67
C LEU A 216 26.90 -0.75 4.22
N GLU A 217 26.91 -2.06 3.94
CA GLU A 217 27.04 -2.59 2.57
C GLU A 217 25.90 -2.13 1.66
N ARG A 218 24.69 -1.95 2.21
CA ARG A 218 23.53 -1.47 1.48
C ARG A 218 23.61 0.01 1.13
N LEU A 219 24.12 0.85 2.04
CA LEU A 219 24.29 2.30 1.79
C LEU A 219 25.32 2.58 0.69
N GLU A 220 26.27 1.66 0.49
CA GLU A 220 27.33 1.80 -0.52
C GLU A 220 26.89 1.34 -1.92
N ASN A 221 25.99 0.35 -1.99
CA ASN A 221 25.62 -0.35 -3.21
C ASN A 221 24.17 -0.07 -3.66
N VAL A 222 23.59 1.08 -3.28
CA VAL A 222 22.26 1.47 -3.76
C VAL A 222 22.37 1.87 -5.23
N GLU A 223 22.03 0.93 -6.11
CA GLU A 223 21.80 1.22 -7.53
C GLU A 223 20.32 1.50 -7.77
N PRO A 224 19.97 2.46 -8.66
CA PRO A 224 18.57 2.85 -8.91
C PRO A 224 17.68 1.71 -9.41
N SER A 225 18.27 0.64 -9.91
CA SER A 225 17.55 -0.51 -10.49
C SER A 225 17.31 -1.67 -9.52
N ASP A 226 17.93 -1.65 -8.34
CA ASP A 226 17.78 -2.72 -7.36
C ASP A 226 16.59 -2.44 -6.41
N LEU A 227 15.39 -2.30 -6.99
CA LEU A 227 14.13 -2.55 -6.30
C LEU A 227 14.05 -4.05 -5.95
N MET A 228 14.99 -4.51 -5.17
CA MET A 228 14.83 -5.76 -4.45
C MET A 228 13.81 -5.51 -3.35
N ALA A 229 12.54 -5.74 -3.67
CA ALA A 229 11.54 -5.96 -2.65
C ALA A 229 12.14 -6.98 -1.68
N SER A 230 12.50 -6.55 -0.47
CA SER A 230 12.99 -7.49 0.54
C SER A 230 11.83 -8.41 0.83
N ILE A 231 11.92 -9.65 0.38
CA ILE A 231 10.91 -10.66 0.63
C ILE A 231 10.99 -10.92 2.13
N ILE A 232 9.93 -10.53 2.84
CA ILE A 232 9.78 -10.92 4.24
C ILE A 232 9.48 -12.41 4.22
N GLY A 233 10.40 -13.18 4.77
CA GLY A 233 10.27 -14.63 4.83
C GLY A 233 9.21 -15.06 5.86
N SER A 234 8.61 -16.22 5.62
CA SER A 234 7.80 -16.87 6.64
C SER A 234 8.67 -17.34 7.81
N PRO A 235 8.17 -17.24 9.07
CA PRO A 235 8.87 -17.78 10.23
C PRO A 235 9.14 -19.27 10.13
N ILE A 236 8.33 -19.99 9.35
CA ILE A 236 8.50 -21.42 9.07
C ILE A 236 8.67 -21.59 7.56
N PRO A 237 9.79 -22.16 7.10
CA PRO A 237 10.00 -22.42 5.68
C PRO A 237 9.04 -23.50 5.17
N GLU A 238 8.65 -23.41 3.90
CA GLU A 238 7.68 -24.31 3.25
C GLU A 238 8.04 -25.78 3.41
N SER A 239 9.32 -26.13 3.22
CA SER A 239 9.83 -27.50 3.37
C SER A 239 9.73 -28.08 4.80
N ALA A 240 9.65 -27.25 5.82
CA ALA A 240 9.37 -27.65 7.19
C ALA A 240 7.86 -27.77 7.43
N ALA A 241 7.08 -26.83 6.89
CA ALA A 241 5.64 -26.77 7.02
C ALA A 241 4.95 -28.02 6.44
N GLU A 242 5.44 -28.56 5.33
CA GLU A 242 4.97 -29.80 4.71
C GLU A 242 5.02 -31.02 5.66
N LYS A 243 5.89 -31.00 6.68
CA LYS A 243 6.10 -32.10 7.61
C LYS A 243 5.45 -31.88 8.97
N MET A 244 4.78 -30.74 9.15
CA MET A 244 4.22 -30.39 10.45
C MET A 244 2.97 -31.20 10.77
N THR A 245 2.91 -31.69 11.99
CA THR A 245 1.70 -32.27 12.58
C THR A 245 0.70 -31.18 12.97
N ASP A 246 -0.56 -31.55 13.23
CA ASP A 246 -1.60 -30.60 13.65
C ASP A 246 -1.21 -29.84 14.92
N GLY A 247 -0.65 -30.54 15.94
CA GLY A 247 -0.15 -29.91 17.16
C GLY A 247 0.99 -28.93 16.92
N GLN A 248 1.86 -29.18 15.93
CA GLN A 248 2.93 -28.25 15.54
C GLN A 248 2.36 -27.02 14.82
N TRP A 249 1.33 -27.19 13.98
CA TRP A 249 0.62 -26.08 13.37
C TRP A 249 -0.07 -25.19 14.41
N LEU A 250 -0.81 -25.77 15.36
CA LEU A 250 -1.44 -25.02 16.45
C LEU A 250 -0.42 -24.25 17.28
N SER A 251 0.72 -24.88 17.59
CA SER A 251 1.82 -24.22 18.32
C SER A 251 2.45 -23.07 17.52
N ALA A 252 2.64 -23.25 16.23
CA ALA A 252 3.19 -22.23 15.34
C ALA A 252 2.24 -21.03 15.19
N ILE A 253 0.95 -21.28 14.96
CA ILE A 253 -0.09 -20.26 14.88
C ILE A 253 -0.16 -19.46 16.19
N ALA A 254 -0.10 -20.11 17.35
CA ALA A 254 -0.08 -19.43 18.64
C ALA A 254 1.19 -18.57 18.84
N CYS A 255 2.35 -19.07 18.41
CA CYS A 255 3.63 -18.36 18.53
C CYS A 255 3.70 -17.12 17.64
N TYR A 256 3.25 -17.23 16.39
CA TYR A 256 3.29 -16.16 15.38
C TYR A 256 1.94 -15.47 15.18
N ASN A 257 1.19 -15.31 16.27
CA ASN A 257 -0.15 -14.73 16.28
C ASN A 257 -0.15 -13.18 16.30
N HIS A 258 0.71 -12.56 15.50
CA HIS A 258 0.87 -11.11 15.40
C HIS A 258 1.13 -10.68 13.96
N SER A 259 0.67 -9.50 13.60
CA SER A 259 0.90 -8.88 12.28
C SER A 259 1.68 -7.57 12.36
N ASP A 260 2.07 -7.15 13.58
CA ASP A 260 2.79 -5.90 13.77
C ASP A 260 4.22 -6.03 13.25
N PRO A 261 4.62 -5.15 12.29
CA PRO A 261 5.99 -5.06 11.80
C PRO A 261 7.06 -4.90 12.89
N SER A 262 6.73 -4.29 14.03
CA SER A 262 7.67 -4.15 15.15
C SER A 262 8.06 -5.47 15.81
N SER A 263 7.31 -6.53 15.55
CA SER A 263 7.57 -7.89 16.06
C SER A 263 8.38 -8.77 15.09
N TRP A 264 8.72 -8.26 13.89
CA TRP A 264 9.54 -8.96 12.92
C TRP A 264 10.98 -9.07 13.42
N PHE A 265 11.64 -10.17 13.10
CA PHE A 265 13.01 -10.42 13.53
C PHE A 265 13.89 -10.84 12.36
N GLN A 266 15.19 -10.67 12.50
CA GLN A 266 16.16 -11.12 11.48
C GLN A 266 16.64 -12.54 11.77
N ARG A 267 16.67 -13.37 10.73
CA ARG A 267 17.30 -14.70 10.73
C ARG A 267 18.19 -14.82 9.49
N ASN A 268 19.49 -15.03 9.68
CA ASN A 268 20.49 -15.15 8.60
C ASN A 268 20.52 -13.94 7.63
N GLY A 269 20.21 -12.73 8.14
CA GLY A 269 20.17 -11.50 7.35
C GLY A 269 18.86 -11.24 6.58
N GLU A 270 17.87 -12.13 6.68
CA GLU A 270 16.54 -11.99 6.12
C GLU A 270 15.54 -11.62 7.21
N PHE A 271 14.57 -10.76 6.87
CA PHE A 271 13.47 -10.46 7.77
C PHE A 271 12.47 -11.59 7.77
N VAL A 272 11.99 -11.91 8.95
CA VAL A 272 11.00 -12.94 9.20
C VAL A 272 9.78 -12.27 9.78
N GLY A 273 8.64 -12.41 9.10
CA GLY A 273 7.37 -11.84 9.49
C GLY A 273 6.60 -12.68 10.51
N GLY A 274 5.32 -12.39 10.61
CA GLY A 274 4.41 -13.01 11.57
C GLY A 274 3.27 -13.78 10.90
N SER A 275 2.03 -13.47 11.34
CA SER A 275 0.81 -14.15 10.86
C SER A 275 0.56 -13.96 9.37
N GLY A 276 0.95 -12.82 8.78
CA GLY A 276 0.79 -12.56 7.34
C GLY A 276 1.56 -13.57 6.51
N GLU A 277 2.87 -13.67 6.76
CA GLU A 277 3.79 -14.51 5.98
C GLU A 277 3.56 -16.01 6.25
N LEU A 278 3.30 -16.39 7.51
CA LEU A 278 2.99 -17.78 7.83
C LEU A 278 1.65 -18.21 7.25
N SER A 279 0.67 -17.30 7.15
CA SER A 279 -0.63 -17.59 6.54
C SER A 279 -0.52 -17.96 5.06
N HIS A 280 0.44 -17.38 4.31
CA HIS A 280 0.68 -17.78 2.92
C HIS A 280 1.21 -19.22 2.80
N ILE A 281 2.05 -19.65 3.75
CA ILE A 281 2.50 -21.04 3.80
C ILE A 281 1.34 -21.96 4.20
N LEU A 282 0.53 -21.56 5.19
CA LEU A 282 -0.66 -22.32 5.58
C LEU A 282 -1.62 -22.48 4.40
N GLU A 283 -1.90 -21.43 3.61
CA GLU A 283 -2.77 -21.50 2.44
C GLU A 283 -2.29 -22.56 1.44
N LYS A 284 -0.98 -22.66 1.19
CA LYS A 284 -0.42 -23.69 0.32
C LYS A 284 -0.64 -25.10 0.89
N GLN A 285 -0.47 -25.28 2.21
CA GLN A 285 -0.69 -26.56 2.85
C GLN A 285 -2.18 -26.95 2.84
N VAL A 286 -3.08 -25.97 3.03
CA VAL A 286 -4.52 -26.20 2.88
C VAL A 286 -4.88 -26.72 1.49
N LYS A 287 -4.27 -26.15 0.43
CA LYS A 287 -4.47 -26.63 -0.95
C LYS A 287 -4.00 -28.07 -1.15
N SER A 288 -2.99 -28.50 -0.42
CA SER A 288 -2.47 -29.88 -0.51
C SER A 288 -3.28 -30.88 0.33
N GLU A 289 -3.81 -30.45 1.48
CA GLU A 289 -4.54 -31.31 2.43
C GLU A 289 -5.84 -30.62 2.92
N PRO A 290 -6.81 -30.31 2.04
CA PRO A 290 -7.94 -29.46 2.36
C PRO A 290 -8.84 -30.02 3.48
N GLU A 291 -9.14 -31.31 3.48
CA GLU A 291 -10.00 -31.96 4.49
C GLU A 291 -9.35 -31.95 5.89
N ARG A 292 -8.02 -32.07 5.95
CA ARG A 292 -7.26 -31.99 7.19
C ARG A 292 -7.41 -30.61 7.84
N PHE A 293 -7.16 -29.56 7.07
CA PHE A 293 -7.21 -28.19 7.57
C PHE A 293 -8.64 -27.68 7.78
N ALA A 294 -9.62 -28.21 7.03
CA ALA A 294 -11.03 -27.94 7.31
C ALA A 294 -11.48 -28.47 8.69
N LYS A 295 -10.86 -29.53 9.19
CA LYS A 295 -11.06 -30.02 10.56
C LYS A 295 -10.21 -29.22 11.57
N LEU A 296 -8.95 -28.97 11.25
CA LEU A 296 -8.02 -28.31 12.15
C LEU A 296 -8.43 -26.86 12.48
N VAL A 297 -9.09 -26.15 11.57
CA VAL A 297 -9.56 -24.77 11.80
C VAL A 297 -10.53 -24.65 12.98
N TRP A 298 -11.20 -25.72 13.36
CA TRP A 298 -12.09 -25.76 14.53
C TRP A 298 -11.32 -25.77 15.86
N GLU A 299 -10.05 -26.18 15.84
CA GLU A 299 -9.16 -26.15 17.00
C GLU A 299 -8.45 -24.79 17.16
N PHE A 300 -8.55 -23.88 16.18
CA PHE A 300 -7.99 -22.53 16.32
C PHE A 300 -8.77 -21.74 17.38
N PRO A 301 -8.09 -21.20 18.41
CA PRO A 301 -8.72 -20.29 19.36
C PRO A 301 -9.38 -19.09 18.69
N ASP A 302 -10.45 -18.55 19.26
CA ASP A 302 -11.10 -17.33 18.74
C ASP A 302 -10.19 -16.09 18.72
N SER A 303 -9.13 -16.11 19.54
CA SER A 303 -8.09 -15.06 19.58
C SER A 303 -7.03 -15.22 18.50
N THR A 304 -7.13 -16.24 17.64
CA THR A 304 -6.21 -16.44 16.53
C THR A 304 -6.35 -15.33 15.49
N HIS A 305 -5.23 -14.82 14.99
CA HIS A 305 -5.22 -13.73 14.03
C HIS A 305 -6.03 -14.09 12.76
N PRO A 306 -6.89 -13.20 12.25
CA PRO A 306 -7.76 -13.47 11.10
C PRO A 306 -7.03 -13.99 9.85
N HIS A 307 -5.76 -13.62 9.63
CA HIS A 307 -4.97 -14.09 8.49
C HIS A 307 -4.93 -15.62 8.35
N TYR A 308 -4.96 -16.36 9.46
CA TYR A 308 -4.93 -17.83 9.44
C TYR A 308 -6.27 -18.41 9.00
N PHE A 309 -7.38 -17.87 9.48
CA PHE A 309 -8.72 -18.25 9.02
C PHE A 309 -8.92 -17.89 7.54
N ASP A 310 -8.48 -16.70 7.12
CA ASP A 310 -8.50 -16.27 5.72
C ASP A 310 -7.68 -17.22 4.83
N ALA A 311 -6.53 -17.68 5.31
CA ALA A 311 -5.68 -18.62 4.58
C ALA A 311 -6.39 -19.96 4.36
N VAL A 312 -7.11 -20.47 5.39
CA VAL A 312 -7.89 -21.70 5.24
C VAL A 312 -9.02 -21.50 4.24
N LEU A 313 -9.79 -20.41 4.33
CA LEU A 313 -10.86 -20.09 3.38
C LEU A 313 -10.34 -19.97 1.95
N ARG A 314 -9.23 -19.27 1.71
CA ARG A 314 -8.62 -19.11 0.38
C ARG A 314 -8.09 -20.43 -0.17
N GLY A 315 -7.43 -21.22 0.68
CA GLY A 315 -6.90 -22.51 0.28
C GLY A 315 -8.02 -23.48 -0.16
N ILE A 316 -9.11 -23.54 0.62
CA ILE A 316 -10.31 -24.32 0.31
C ILE A 316 -11.00 -23.83 -0.97
N ALA A 317 -11.04 -22.53 -1.22
CA ALA A 317 -11.69 -21.95 -2.40
C ALA A 317 -11.01 -22.32 -3.73
N ASP A 318 -9.76 -22.73 -3.70
CA ASP A 318 -8.96 -23.01 -4.90
C ASP A 318 -8.79 -24.52 -5.20
N VAL A 319 -9.47 -25.39 -4.47
CA VAL A 319 -9.39 -26.85 -4.63
C VAL A 319 -10.76 -27.47 -4.89
N ASP A 320 -10.77 -28.71 -5.37
CA ASP A 320 -11.99 -29.50 -5.48
C ASP A 320 -12.36 -30.07 -4.11
N ILE A 321 -13.50 -29.64 -3.58
CA ILE A 321 -14.00 -30.02 -2.25
C ILE A 321 -15.52 -30.10 -2.26
N ASP A 322 -16.10 -30.91 -1.36
CA ASP A 322 -17.53 -31.00 -1.21
C ASP A 322 -18.14 -29.79 -0.47
N ALA A 323 -19.44 -29.57 -0.69
CA ALA A 323 -20.17 -28.43 -0.12
C ALA A 323 -20.25 -28.47 1.41
N GLU A 324 -20.31 -29.64 2.02
CA GLU A 324 -20.43 -29.80 3.46
C GLU A 324 -19.13 -29.39 4.17
N THR A 325 -18.00 -29.88 3.68
CA THR A 325 -16.68 -29.52 4.21
C THR A 325 -16.40 -28.00 4.05
N ALA A 326 -16.72 -27.43 2.88
CA ALA A 326 -16.58 -25.98 2.69
C ALA A 326 -17.50 -25.17 3.60
N LEU A 327 -18.76 -25.64 3.84
CA LEU A 327 -19.70 -25.01 4.77
C LEU A 327 -19.18 -25.01 6.20
N GLN A 328 -18.61 -26.14 6.67
CA GLN A 328 -18.04 -26.25 8.02
C GLN A 328 -16.98 -25.17 8.29
N VAL A 329 -16.09 -24.92 7.32
CA VAL A 329 -15.08 -23.84 7.43
C VAL A 329 -15.74 -22.46 7.49
N CYS A 330 -16.75 -22.21 6.63
CA CYS A 330 -17.50 -20.97 6.64
C CYS A 330 -18.23 -20.74 7.97
N GLN A 331 -18.87 -21.77 8.52
CA GLN A 331 -19.55 -21.72 9.83
C GLN A 331 -18.57 -21.37 10.95
N ARG A 332 -17.41 -22.03 10.99
CA ARG A 332 -16.36 -21.72 11.98
C ARG A 332 -15.92 -20.25 11.91
N CYS A 333 -15.65 -19.74 10.71
CA CYS A 333 -15.24 -18.35 10.52
C CYS A 333 -16.38 -17.36 10.81
N HIS A 334 -17.62 -17.72 10.51
CA HIS A 334 -18.82 -16.90 10.79
C HIS A 334 -19.11 -16.78 12.28
N GLN A 335 -18.74 -17.78 13.10
CA GLN A 335 -18.91 -17.79 14.55
C GLN A 335 -17.87 -16.95 15.29
N LEU A 336 -16.78 -16.51 14.62
CA LEU A 336 -15.74 -15.70 15.26
C LEU A 336 -16.31 -14.36 15.78
N PRO A 337 -15.79 -13.86 16.92
CA PRO A 337 -16.08 -12.52 17.39
C PRO A 337 -15.81 -11.47 16.31
N ASN A 338 -16.74 -10.54 16.11
CA ASN A 338 -16.68 -9.50 15.07
C ASN A 338 -16.62 -10.01 13.61
N ARG A 339 -16.68 -11.30 13.36
CA ARG A 339 -16.74 -11.93 12.02
C ARG A 339 -15.73 -11.38 11.01
N PRO A 340 -14.43 -11.39 11.30
CA PRO A 340 -13.42 -10.65 10.53
C PRO A 340 -13.16 -11.21 9.12
N CYS A 341 -13.65 -12.42 8.80
CA CYS A 341 -13.33 -13.14 7.57
C CYS A 341 -14.40 -13.02 6.47
N GLY A 342 -15.35 -12.08 6.60
CA GLY A 342 -16.51 -12.00 5.70
C GLY A 342 -16.14 -11.85 4.23
N ARG A 343 -15.10 -11.09 3.91
CA ARG A 343 -14.61 -10.95 2.53
C ARG A 343 -14.09 -12.27 1.96
N SER A 344 -13.32 -13.03 2.73
CA SER A 344 -12.80 -14.34 2.30
C SER A 344 -13.90 -15.38 2.18
N ILE A 345 -14.94 -15.32 3.02
CA ILE A 345 -16.16 -16.13 2.87
C ILE A 345 -16.85 -15.80 1.56
N GLY A 346 -17.09 -14.52 1.25
CA GLY A 346 -17.68 -14.13 -0.05
C GLY A 346 -16.85 -14.64 -1.23
N TRP A 347 -15.53 -14.53 -1.15
CA TRP A 347 -14.63 -15.06 -2.18
C TRP A 347 -14.77 -16.58 -2.36
N LEU A 348 -14.84 -17.34 -1.26
CA LEU A 348 -15.03 -18.80 -1.30
C LEU A 348 -16.36 -19.18 -2.00
N TYR A 349 -17.47 -18.56 -1.61
CA TYR A 349 -18.77 -18.83 -2.25
C TYR A 349 -18.77 -18.47 -3.74
N ARG A 350 -18.10 -17.38 -4.12
CA ARG A 350 -17.94 -16.99 -5.52
C ARG A 350 -17.17 -18.05 -6.33
N LYS A 351 -16.07 -18.58 -5.77
CA LYS A 351 -15.24 -19.60 -6.43
C LYS A 351 -15.97 -20.95 -6.53
N LEU A 352 -16.63 -21.35 -5.47
CA LEU A 352 -17.31 -22.63 -5.33
C LEU A 352 -18.83 -22.54 -5.63
N ALA A 353 -19.26 -21.54 -6.40
CA ALA A 353 -20.68 -21.27 -6.67
C ALA A 353 -21.45 -22.45 -7.27
N LYS A 354 -20.79 -23.38 -7.96
CA LYS A 354 -21.38 -24.55 -8.57
C LYS A 354 -21.74 -25.69 -7.61
N LEU A 355 -21.24 -25.63 -6.36
CA LEU A 355 -21.56 -26.65 -5.36
C LEU A 355 -23.04 -26.60 -4.97
N SER A 356 -23.56 -27.73 -4.50
CA SER A 356 -24.95 -27.86 -4.03
C SER A 356 -25.09 -27.32 -2.63
N TRP A 357 -25.11 -26.00 -2.50
CA TRP A 357 -25.20 -25.30 -1.21
C TRP A 357 -26.57 -25.50 -0.54
N THR A 358 -26.58 -25.72 0.78
CA THR A 358 -27.78 -25.75 1.62
C THR A 358 -28.31 -24.32 1.86
N THR A 359 -29.56 -24.22 2.30
CA THR A 359 -30.15 -22.92 2.70
C THR A 359 -29.36 -22.24 3.79
N GLU A 360 -28.87 -22.98 4.78
CA GLU A 360 -28.00 -22.47 5.85
C GLU A 360 -26.71 -21.82 5.30
N ALA A 361 -26.11 -22.45 4.27
CA ALA A 361 -24.94 -21.89 3.61
C ALA A 361 -25.26 -20.56 2.90
N LEU A 362 -26.42 -20.47 2.24
CA LEU A 362 -26.86 -19.25 1.57
C LEU A 362 -27.21 -18.13 2.56
N ASP A 363 -27.74 -18.47 3.76
CA ASP A 363 -28.02 -17.51 4.83
C ASP A 363 -26.76 -16.82 5.34
N ILE A 364 -25.64 -17.52 5.40
CA ILE A 364 -24.33 -16.90 5.77
C ILE A 364 -23.97 -15.79 4.78
N VAL A 365 -24.12 -16.05 3.47
CA VAL A 365 -23.82 -15.04 2.44
C VAL A 365 -24.75 -13.84 2.54
N ILE A 366 -26.07 -14.09 2.72
CA ILE A 366 -27.08 -13.04 2.92
C ILE A 366 -26.72 -12.19 4.15
N TRP A 367 -26.32 -12.84 5.24
CA TRP A 367 -25.96 -12.11 6.44
C TRP A 367 -24.84 -11.09 6.18
N TYR A 368 -23.74 -11.50 5.51
CA TYR A 368 -22.63 -10.58 5.19
C TYR A 368 -23.07 -9.50 4.20
N ALA A 369 -23.89 -9.82 3.23
CA ALA A 369 -24.38 -8.85 2.23
C ALA A 369 -25.22 -7.72 2.86
N LEU A 370 -25.92 -8.00 3.98
CA LEU A 370 -26.89 -7.07 4.57
C LEU A 370 -26.44 -6.44 5.89
N ASN A 371 -25.59 -7.11 6.67
CA ASN A 371 -25.37 -6.75 8.08
C ASN A 371 -23.92 -6.35 8.41
N ASP A 372 -22.95 -6.63 7.55
CA ASP A 372 -21.58 -6.24 7.82
C ASP A 372 -21.42 -4.70 7.71
N PHE A 373 -20.53 -4.14 8.52
CA PHE A 373 -20.29 -2.69 8.53
C PHE A 373 -19.40 -2.22 7.36
N ASP A 374 -18.61 -3.11 6.75
CA ASP A 374 -17.70 -2.78 5.64
C ASP A 374 -18.40 -2.94 4.28
N PRO A 375 -18.43 -1.91 3.44
CA PRO A 375 -17.72 -0.63 3.55
C PRO A 375 -18.49 0.43 4.34
N VAL A 376 -17.76 1.31 5.03
CA VAL A 376 -18.34 2.51 5.65
C VAL A 376 -18.68 3.54 4.57
N ALA A 377 -19.90 4.03 4.54
CA ALA A 377 -20.42 4.93 3.49
C ALA A 377 -19.62 6.24 3.33
N GLU A 378 -19.04 6.76 4.42
CA GLU A 378 -18.32 8.03 4.43
C GLU A 378 -16.95 8.01 3.74
N LEU A 379 -16.29 6.87 3.67
CA LEU A 379 -14.97 6.72 3.05
C LEU A 379 -14.99 6.77 1.51
N GLN A 380 -16.18 6.83 0.89
CA GLN A 380 -16.33 6.74 -0.57
C GLN A 380 -16.39 8.09 -1.29
N ARG A 381 -16.46 9.21 -0.56
CA ARG A 381 -16.50 10.56 -1.13
C ARG A 381 -15.16 11.09 -1.67
N SER A 382 -14.10 10.30 -1.66
CA SER A 382 -12.84 10.69 -2.29
C SER A 382 -12.91 10.57 -3.82
N ASN A 383 -12.62 11.67 -4.49
CA ASN A 383 -12.72 11.97 -5.93
C ASN A 383 -11.94 11.07 -6.91
N GLN A 384 -11.87 9.76 -6.70
CA GLN A 384 -11.25 8.84 -7.67
C GLN A 384 -12.29 7.86 -8.20
N ASN A 385 -13.03 8.29 -9.23
CA ASN A 385 -14.09 7.52 -9.89
C ASN A 385 -13.62 6.26 -10.65
N HIS A 386 -12.35 5.93 -10.66
CA HIS A 386 -11.84 4.94 -11.61
C HIS A 386 -11.99 3.48 -11.19
N ASN A 387 -12.54 3.16 -10.01
CA ASN A 387 -12.67 1.74 -9.63
C ASN A 387 -13.77 1.42 -8.60
N ILE A 388 -14.97 1.96 -8.77
CA ILE A 388 -16.10 1.75 -7.84
C ILE A 388 -16.40 0.27 -7.65
N HIS A 389 -16.48 -0.51 -8.74
CA HIS A 389 -16.75 -1.94 -8.66
C HIS A 389 -15.63 -2.71 -7.93
N SER A 390 -14.36 -2.38 -8.20
CA SER A 390 -13.25 -3.01 -7.46
C SER A 390 -13.27 -2.67 -5.97
N LYS A 391 -13.67 -1.46 -5.59
CA LYS A 391 -13.90 -1.12 -4.18
C LYS A 391 -15.01 -1.99 -3.58
N GLY A 392 -16.08 -2.24 -4.34
CA GLY A 392 -17.17 -3.13 -3.93
C GLY A 392 -16.69 -4.55 -3.67
N ILE A 393 -16.11 -5.22 -4.64
CA ILE A 393 -15.66 -6.62 -4.49
C ILE A 393 -14.55 -6.80 -3.44
N ASN A 394 -13.84 -5.73 -3.07
CA ASN A 394 -12.82 -5.72 -2.01
C ASN A 394 -13.38 -5.33 -0.63
N SER A 395 -14.66 -5.02 -0.51
CA SER A 395 -15.36 -4.84 0.75
C SER A 395 -16.12 -6.11 1.14
N THR A 396 -16.49 -6.24 2.41
CA THR A 396 -17.20 -7.44 2.90
C THR A 396 -18.59 -7.56 2.28
N ARG A 397 -19.44 -6.51 2.38
CA ARG A 397 -20.78 -6.55 1.78
C ARG A 397 -20.73 -6.75 0.27
N GLY A 398 -19.87 -6.02 -0.43
CA GLY A 398 -19.76 -6.14 -1.88
C GLY A 398 -19.22 -7.49 -2.34
N SER A 399 -18.26 -8.10 -1.61
CA SER A 399 -17.78 -9.47 -1.87
C SER A 399 -18.92 -10.50 -1.74
N ALA A 400 -19.74 -10.37 -0.69
CA ALA A 400 -20.90 -11.22 -0.49
C ALA A 400 -21.95 -11.04 -1.60
N VAL A 401 -22.20 -9.80 -2.06
CA VAL A 401 -23.12 -9.53 -3.19
C VAL A 401 -22.59 -10.10 -4.50
N SER A 402 -21.29 -10.02 -4.77
CA SER A 402 -20.67 -10.68 -5.93
C SER A 402 -20.74 -12.21 -5.83
N ALA A 403 -20.70 -12.77 -4.61
CA ALA A 403 -20.96 -14.19 -4.39
C ALA A 403 -22.41 -14.56 -4.74
N ILE A 404 -23.39 -13.74 -4.32
CA ILE A 404 -24.80 -13.92 -4.72
C ILE A 404 -24.94 -13.94 -6.25
N ALA A 405 -24.29 -13.02 -6.94
CA ALA A 405 -24.28 -12.99 -8.40
C ALA A 405 -23.78 -14.33 -8.99
N ALA A 406 -22.62 -14.80 -8.52
CA ALA A 406 -22.04 -16.07 -8.98
C ALA A 406 -22.94 -17.29 -8.66
N LEU A 407 -23.56 -17.31 -7.49
CA LEU A 407 -24.49 -18.36 -7.07
C LEU A 407 -25.74 -18.41 -7.96
N ILE A 408 -26.29 -17.26 -8.36
CA ILE A 408 -27.43 -17.19 -9.31
C ILE A 408 -27.00 -17.60 -10.71
N PHE A 409 -25.81 -17.17 -11.18
CA PHE A 409 -25.28 -17.60 -12.48
C PHE A 409 -25.06 -19.11 -12.54
N ALA A 410 -24.63 -19.73 -11.44
CA ALA A 410 -24.43 -21.19 -11.37
C ALA A 410 -25.74 -21.97 -11.34
N ASP A 411 -26.77 -21.45 -10.64
CA ASP A 411 -28.10 -22.03 -10.58
C ASP A 411 -29.15 -20.91 -10.45
N LYS A 412 -29.88 -20.67 -11.54
CA LYS A 412 -30.94 -19.66 -11.62
C LYS A 412 -32.08 -19.88 -10.61
N ASN A 413 -32.32 -21.09 -10.13
CA ASN A 413 -33.37 -21.39 -9.15
C ASN A 413 -33.07 -20.73 -7.78
N ARG A 414 -31.84 -20.39 -7.49
CA ARG A 414 -31.45 -19.64 -6.28
C ARG A 414 -31.94 -18.20 -6.29
N THR A 415 -32.36 -17.67 -7.44
CA THR A 415 -32.85 -16.29 -7.55
C THR A 415 -34.01 -16.03 -6.61
N SER A 416 -34.98 -16.95 -6.49
CA SER A 416 -36.11 -16.82 -5.57
C SER A 416 -35.67 -16.73 -4.10
N TYR A 417 -34.59 -17.43 -3.75
CA TYR A 417 -34.03 -17.40 -2.40
C TYR A 417 -33.37 -16.05 -2.07
N PHE A 418 -32.67 -15.45 -3.03
CA PHE A 418 -31.97 -14.16 -2.84
C PHE A 418 -32.86 -12.93 -3.10
N GLN A 419 -34.08 -13.10 -3.57
CA GLN A 419 -34.93 -11.98 -4.01
C GLN A 419 -35.12 -10.92 -2.93
N GLU A 420 -35.50 -11.31 -1.72
CA GLU A 420 -35.71 -10.36 -0.61
C GLU A 420 -34.41 -9.63 -0.20
N ALA A 421 -33.29 -10.35 -0.21
CA ALA A 421 -31.99 -9.75 0.05
C ALA A 421 -31.62 -8.73 -1.03
N LEU A 422 -31.80 -9.05 -2.31
CA LEU A 422 -31.52 -8.16 -3.43
C LEU A 422 -32.36 -6.87 -3.39
N GLN A 423 -33.64 -6.94 -2.98
CA GLN A 423 -34.48 -5.75 -2.77
C GLN A 423 -33.88 -4.77 -1.76
N LYS A 424 -33.21 -5.27 -0.72
CA LYS A 424 -32.52 -4.43 0.28
C LYS A 424 -31.16 -3.93 -0.25
N ILE A 425 -30.41 -4.79 -0.94
CA ILE A 425 -29.06 -4.51 -1.44
C ILE A 425 -29.05 -3.42 -2.52
N VAL A 426 -30.06 -3.35 -3.39
CA VAL A 426 -30.16 -2.30 -4.42
C VAL A 426 -30.26 -0.90 -3.83
N GLN A 427 -30.66 -0.79 -2.58
CA GLN A 427 -30.76 0.46 -1.82
C GLN A 427 -29.60 0.66 -0.83
N ASP A 428 -28.53 -0.16 -0.91
CA ASP A 428 -27.37 -0.04 -0.01
C ASP A 428 -26.79 1.38 -0.07
N PRO A 429 -26.45 1.99 1.06
CA PRO A 429 -25.88 3.36 1.09
C PRO A 429 -24.55 3.47 0.35
N SER A 430 -23.84 2.37 0.15
CA SER A 430 -22.58 2.33 -0.58
C SER A 430 -22.79 2.13 -2.08
N ILE A 431 -22.38 3.12 -2.89
CA ILE A 431 -22.38 2.98 -4.36
C ILE A 431 -21.51 1.81 -4.86
N ALA A 432 -20.47 1.44 -4.12
CA ALA A 432 -19.61 0.31 -4.45
C ALA A 432 -20.35 -1.02 -4.29
N VAL A 433 -21.16 -1.17 -3.23
CA VAL A 433 -22.02 -2.34 -3.03
C VAL A 433 -23.12 -2.38 -4.09
N ARG A 434 -23.76 -1.24 -4.39
CA ARG A 434 -24.76 -1.15 -5.49
C ARG A 434 -24.18 -1.53 -6.85
N SER A 435 -22.89 -1.23 -7.12
CA SER A 435 -22.22 -1.69 -8.34
C SER A 435 -22.11 -3.23 -8.39
N CYS A 436 -21.89 -3.90 -7.26
CA CYS A 436 -21.95 -5.36 -7.17
C CYS A 436 -23.37 -5.89 -7.31
N ALA A 437 -24.38 -5.15 -6.80
CA ALA A 437 -25.79 -5.50 -7.00
C ALA A 437 -26.18 -5.53 -8.48
N ALA A 438 -25.69 -4.59 -9.30
CA ALA A 438 -25.90 -4.60 -10.74
C ALA A 438 -25.39 -5.90 -11.42
N GLU A 439 -24.30 -6.49 -10.91
CA GLU A 439 -23.81 -7.81 -11.34
C GLU A 439 -24.81 -8.91 -10.99
N ALA A 440 -25.35 -8.90 -9.76
CA ALA A 440 -26.35 -9.89 -9.32
C ALA A 440 -27.67 -9.77 -10.08
N LEU A 441 -28.12 -8.55 -10.38
CA LEU A 441 -29.30 -8.30 -11.20
C LEU A 441 -29.07 -8.78 -12.65
N THR A 442 -27.85 -8.67 -13.19
CA THR A 442 -27.51 -9.23 -14.50
C THR A 442 -27.67 -10.75 -14.52
N ALA A 443 -27.26 -11.44 -13.44
CA ALA A 443 -27.50 -12.89 -13.29
C ALA A 443 -29.00 -13.19 -13.24
N MET A 444 -29.77 -12.39 -12.54
CA MET A 444 -31.22 -12.53 -12.36
C MET A 444 -32.01 -12.37 -13.68
N LEU A 445 -31.49 -11.63 -14.68
CA LEU A 445 -32.11 -11.52 -16.01
C LEU A 445 -32.37 -12.90 -16.68
N ASN A 446 -31.63 -13.93 -16.30
CA ASN A 446 -31.80 -15.28 -16.79
C ASN A 446 -32.99 -16.04 -16.14
N TYR A 447 -33.55 -15.51 -15.06
CA TYR A 447 -34.64 -16.10 -14.29
C TYR A 447 -35.93 -15.28 -14.39
N ASP A 448 -35.91 -14.04 -13.91
CA ASP A 448 -37.03 -13.10 -13.98
C ASP A 448 -36.53 -11.72 -14.43
N ARG A 449 -36.72 -11.48 -15.72
CA ARG A 449 -36.27 -10.28 -16.38
C ARG A 449 -37.02 -9.03 -15.94
N ASN A 450 -38.34 -9.16 -15.71
CA ASN A 450 -39.18 -8.04 -15.27
C ASN A 450 -38.79 -7.58 -13.87
N LEU A 451 -38.62 -8.54 -12.96
CA LEU A 451 -38.19 -8.23 -11.59
C LEU A 451 -36.76 -7.66 -11.56
N ALA A 452 -35.84 -8.22 -12.35
CA ALA A 452 -34.47 -7.69 -12.45
C ALA A 452 -34.44 -6.25 -12.93
N VAL A 453 -35.26 -5.90 -13.93
CA VAL A 453 -35.35 -4.53 -14.45
C VAL A 453 -36.00 -3.59 -13.44
N SER A 454 -37.04 -4.02 -12.72
CA SER A 454 -37.65 -3.21 -11.65
C SER A 454 -36.64 -2.89 -10.53
N LEU A 455 -35.89 -3.91 -10.06
CA LEU A 455 -34.86 -3.70 -9.04
C LEU A 455 -33.69 -2.85 -9.56
N PHE A 456 -33.37 -2.93 -10.84
CA PHE A 456 -32.36 -2.08 -11.44
C PHE A 456 -32.81 -0.62 -11.51
N GLN A 457 -34.09 -0.34 -11.75
CA GLN A 457 -34.61 1.02 -11.66
C GLN A 457 -34.46 1.57 -10.24
N GLU A 458 -34.83 0.79 -9.21
CA GLU A 458 -34.62 1.16 -7.80
C GLU A 458 -33.13 1.40 -7.49
N LEU A 459 -32.23 0.57 -8.00
CA LEU A 459 -30.76 0.76 -7.84
C LEU A 459 -30.32 2.11 -8.42
N CYS A 460 -30.93 2.54 -9.52
CA CYS A 460 -30.61 3.80 -10.19
C CYS A 460 -31.30 5.02 -9.55
N GLU A 461 -32.26 4.83 -8.64
CA GLU A 461 -32.91 5.92 -7.88
C GLU A 461 -31.96 6.50 -6.83
N THR A 462 -30.99 7.28 -7.26
CA THR A 462 -29.96 7.90 -6.42
C THR A 462 -29.60 9.26 -6.99
N GLU A 463 -29.24 10.21 -6.13
CA GLU A 463 -28.73 11.51 -6.56
C GLU A 463 -27.33 11.42 -7.18
N GLU A 464 -26.58 10.36 -6.85
CA GLU A 464 -25.21 10.15 -7.31
C GLU A 464 -25.17 9.31 -8.60
N ASP A 465 -24.74 9.93 -9.70
CA ASP A 465 -24.61 9.25 -11.00
C ASP A 465 -23.45 8.27 -11.09
N ALA A 466 -22.53 8.28 -10.14
CA ALA A 466 -21.27 7.54 -10.24
C ALA A 466 -21.46 6.02 -10.43
N VAL A 467 -22.52 5.43 -9.87
CA VAL A 467 -22.84 4.00 -10.08
C VAL A 467 -23.17 3.71 -11.55
N LEU A 468 -23.81 4.65 -12.25
CA LEU A 468 -24.20 4.51 -13.67
C LEU A 468 -22.97 4.44 -14.60
N GLY A 469 -21.83 4.97 -14.17
CA GLY A 469 -20.55 4.92 -14.86
C GLY A 469 -19.78 3.58 -14.69
N THR A 470 -20.37 2.56 -14.07
CA THR A 470 -19.69 1.28 -13.82
C THR A 470 -19.87 0.29 -14.96
N GLN A 471 -18.89 -0.61 -15.11
CA GLN A 471 -18.96 -1.68 -16.13
C GLN A 471 -20.11 -2.67 -15.86
N THR A 472 -20.50 -2.86 -14.60
CA THR A 472 -21.62 -3.75 -14.23
C THR A 472 -22.96 -3.20 -14.68
N VAL A 473 -23.17 -1.89 -14.53
CA VAL A 473 -24.36 -1.20 -15.08
C VAL A 473 -24.37 -1.25 -16.61
N LYS A 474 -23.22 -1.01 -17.26
CA LYS A 474 -23.10 -1.18 -18.71
C LYS A 474 -23.53 -2.56 -19.17
N LEU A 475 -23.08 -3.60 -18.49
CA LEU A 475 -23.39 -4.99 -18.83
C LEU A 475 -24.87 -5.30 -18.61
N PHE A 476 -25.45 -4.83 -17.50
CA PHE A 476 -26.89 -4.99 -17.26
C PHE A 476 -27.72 -4.37 -18.39
N LEU A 477 -27.45 -3.11 -18.74
CA LEU A 477 -28.15 -2.39 -19.82
C LEU A 477 -28.01 -3.12 -21.15
N TYR A 478 -26.80 -3.59 -21.48
CA TYR A 478 -26.57 -4.35 -22.71
C TYR A 478 -27.53 -5.56 -22.86
N TYR A 479 -27.77 -6.30 -21.79
CA TYR A 479 -28.65 -7.47 -21.83
C TYR A 479 -30.13 -7.16 -21.62
N ALA A 480 -30.48 -6.06 -20.95
CA ALA A 480 -31.86 -5.71 -20.63
C ALA A 480 -32.54 -4.86 -21.71
N LEU A 481 -31.82 -3.95 -22.38
CA LEU A 481 -32.35 -3.01 -23.36
C LEU A 481 -33.12 -3.68 -24.54
N PRO A 482 -32.65 -4.79 -25.12
CA PRO A 482 -33.37 -5.40 -26.25
C PRO A 482 -34.82 -5.78 -25.94
N THR A 483 -35.15 -5.98 -24.67
CA THR A 483 -36.50 -6.41 -24.25
C THR A 483 -37.25 -5.38 -23.40
N HIS A 484 -36.56 -4.46 -22.77
CA HIS A 484 -37.14 -3.49 -21.83
C HIS A 484 -36.75 -2.04 -22.15
N PHE A 485 -36.56 -1.74 -23.43
CA PHE A 485 -36.11 -0.43 -23.88
C PHE A 485 -36.95 0.73 -23.32
N GLN A 486 -38.28 0.67 -23.48
CA GLN A 486 -39.20 1.75 -23.04
C GLN A 486 -39.07 2.07 -21.54
N VAL A 487 -38.80 1.04 -20.72
CA VAL A 487 -38.70 1.19 -19.27
C VAL A 487 -37.34 1.78 -18.86
N LEU A 488 -36.30 1.52 -19.68
CA LEU A 488 -34.92 1.93 -19.37
C LEU A 488 -34.50 3.25 -20.05
N VAL A 489 -35.31 3.78 -21.00
CA VAL A 489 -35.04 5.06 -21.67
C VAL A 489 -34.80 6.21 -20.69
N PRO A 490 -35.56 6.40 -19.60
CA PRO A 490 -35.31 7.49 -18.67
C PRO A 490 -33.95 7.45 -18.01
N ILE A 491 -33.43 6.22 -17.75
CA ILE A 491 -32.09 6.03 -17.19
C ILE A 491 -31.02 6.40 -18.23
N LEU A 492 -31.19 5.98 -19.49
CA LEU A 492 -30.28 6.36 -20.58
C LEU A 492 -30.25 7.87 -20.81
N GLU A 493 -31.40 8.53 -20.79
CA GLU A 493 -31.48 9.98 -20.91
C GLU A 493 -30.76 10.70 -19.77
N ARG A 494 -30.92 10.21 -18.54
CA ARG A 494 -30.19 10.72 -17.38
C ARG A 494 -28.69 10.53 -17.55
N MET A 495 -28.24 9.36 -18.00
CA MET A 495 -26.83 9.07 -18.23
C MET A 495 -26.21 9.99 -19.27
N ILE A 496 -26.91 10.27 -20.39
CA ILE A 496 -26.43 11.16 -21.44
C ILE A 496 -26.34 12.61 -20.96
N LYS A 497 -27.19 13.02 -20.03
CA LYS A 497 -27.24 14.38 -19.45
C LYS A 497 -26.36 14.55 -18.21
N SER A 498 -25.67 13.50 -17.75
CA SER A 498 -24.83 13.53 -16.55
C SER A 498 -23.62 14.45 -16.74
N GLU A 499 -23.15 15.05 -15.65
CA GLU A 499 -21.91 15.82 -15.62
C GLU A 499 -20.65 14.92 -15.65
N SER A 500 -20.79 13.62 -15.37
CA SER A 500 -19.69 12.66 -15.35
C SER A 500 -19.38 12.14 -16.77
N PRO A 501 -18.17 12.38 -17.30
CA PRO A 501 -17.77 11.90 -18.63
C PRO A 501 -17.89 10.37 -18.79
N GLU A 502 -17.61 9.61 -17.74
CA GLU A 502 -17.70 8.14 -17.76
C GLU A 502 -19.16 7.68 -17.88
N VAL A 503 -20.08 8.33 -17.18
CA VAL A 503 -21.52 8.04 -17.26
C VAL A 503 -22.05 8.38 -18.64
N VAL A 504 -21.73 9.58 -19.18
CA VAL A 504 -22.12 10.01 -20.54
C VAL A 504 -21.60 9.02 -21.58
N LYS A 505 -20.35 8.60 -21.47
CA LYS A 505 -19.73 7.61 -22.37
C LYS A 505 -20.51 6.29 -22.40
N ILE A 506 -20.82 5.72 -21.23
CA ILE A 506 -21.59 4.48 -21.14
C ILE A 506 -23.00 4.66 -21.66
N GLY A 507 -23.71 5.73 -21.24
CA GLY A 507 -25.06 6.05 -21.70
C GLY A 507 -25.15 6.17 -23.22
N THR A 508 -24.22 6.93 -23.82
CA THR A 508 -24.15 7.09 -25.28
C THR A 508 -23.87 5.74 -25.98
N GLN A 509 -22.94 4.94 -25.48
CA GLN A 509 -22.65 3.62 -26.04
C GLN A 509 -23.87 2.71 -26.01
N GLN A 510 -24.63 2.70 -24.91
CA GLN A 510 -25.82 1.86 -24.80
C GLN A 510 -27.01 2.39 -25.60
N ALA A 511 -27.11 3.68 -25.84
CA ALA A 511 -28.14 4.27 -26.69
C ALA A 511 -27.91 4.03 -28.19
N CYS A 512 -26.68 3.71 -28.60
CA CYS A 512 -26.31 3.41 -29.99
C CYS A 512 -26.45 1.91 -30.37
N LEU A 513 -26.73 1.03 -29.40
CA LEU A 513 -26.94 -0.42 -29.60
C LEU A 513 -28.40 -0.72 -29.88
#